data_63172562c3e7dc38efc877b1761e8d10
#
_entry.id   63172562c3e7dc38efc877b1761e8d10
#
_cell.length_a   1.000
_cell.length_b   1.000
_cell.length_c   1.000
_cell.angle_alpha   90.00
_cell.angle_beta   90.00
_cell.angle_gamma   90.00
#
_symmetry.space_group_name_H-M   'P 1'
#
loop_
_entity.id
_entity.type
_entity.pdbx_description
1 polymer ?
#
loop_
_entity_poly.entity_id
_entity_poly.type
_entity_poly.pdbx_seq_one_letter_code
_entity_poly.pdbx_strand_id
1 'polypeptide(L)'
;IRSEDITKLSMSQPRTAVDQRFPMRLISQSVAAQDLWAGAIISRRDLSVKHMVMMAKTIVTRGQRLSPQNTELKAYYGKLPSDALLEAADLNQMEAIHTVRAGQLLRSSDVRLMSMVNKGDTVVLNVGSGLLNISTTMIALENGKLDQQISLLNPESNETVRAVVSGPGEARGL
;
A
#
# COMPACT_ATOMS: atom_id res chain seq x y z
N ILE A 1 -23.52 -0.76 -15.26
CA ILE A 1 -24.54 -1.79 -15.59
C ILE A 1 -25.18 -2.21 -14.27
N ARG A 2 -26.50 -2.12 -14.18
CA ARG A 2 -27.24 -2.60 -13.03
C ARG A 2 -27.63 -4.06 -13.28
N SER A 3 -27.77 -4.85 -12.21
CA SER A 3 -28.19 -6.26 -12.33
C SER A 3 -29.57 -6.40 -13.00
N GLU A 4 -30.44 -5.41 -12.86
CA GLU A 4 -31.76 -5.31 -13.50
C GLU A 4 -31.72 -5.11 -15.02
N ASP A 5 -30.60 -4.55 -15.55
CA ASP A 5 -30.39 -4.33 -16.98
C ASP A 5 -29.98 -5.62 -17.72
N ILE A 6 -29.85 -6.75 -17.02
CA ILE A 6 -29.29 -7.99 -17.57
C ILE A 6 -30.27 -9.13 -17.37
N THR A 7 -30.66 -9.76 -18.46
CA THR A 7 -31.51 -10.95 -18.46
C THR A 7 -30.65 -12.20 -18.70
N LYS A 8 -30.84 -13.21 -17.87
CA LYS A 8 -30.20 -14.49 -18.04
C LYS A 8 -30.88 -15.29 -19.14
N LEU A 9 -30.17 -15.55 -20.26
CA LEU A 9 -30.66 -16.41 -21.32
C LEU A 9 -30.20 -17.87 -21.12
N SER A 10 -31.14 -18.82 -21.20
CA SER A 10 -30.84 -20.22 -21.31
C SER A 10 -30.58 -20.58 -22.78
N MET A 11 -29.37 -21.06 -23.10
CA MET A 11 -28.99 -21.43 -24.45
C MET A 11 -28.90 -22.97 -24.56
N SER A 12 -29.55 -23.54 -25.58
CA SER A 12 -29.61 -24.97 -25.82
C SER A 12 -28.36 -25.60 -26.45
N GLN A 13 -27.36 -24.79 -26.83
CA GLN A 13 -26.11 -25.31 -27.40
C GLN A 13 -24.92 -25.22 -26.46
N PRO A 14 -24.08 -26.25 -26.36
CA PRO A 14 -22.88 -26.23 -25.53
C PRO A 14 -21.88 -25.24 -26.13
N ARG A 15 -21.48 -24.27 -25.36
CA ARG A 15 -20.41 -23.33 -25.73
C ARG A 15 -19.06 -23.95 -25.38
N THR A 16 -18.18 -24.00 -26.33
CA THR A 16 -16.83 -24.57 -26.24
C THR A 16 -15.83 -23.72 -25.46
N ALA A 17 -16.20 -22.50 -25.00
CA ALA A 17 -15.29 -21.64 -24.26
C ALA A 17 -15.79 -21.41 -22.82
N VAL A 18 -15.24 -22.15 -21.88
CA VAL A 18 -15.47 -21.99 -20.42
C VAL A 18 -15.02 -20.62 -19.92
N ASP A 19 -14.07 -19.99 -20.60
CA ASP A 19 -13.48 -18.69 -20.23
C ASP A 19 -14.36 -17.47 -20.51
N GLN A 20 -15.50 -17.62 -21.16
CA GLN A 20 -16.38 -16.51 -21.54
C GLN A 20 -17.52 -16.24 -20.57
N ARG A 21 -17.66 -17.04 -19.52
CA ARG A 21 -18.73 -16.86 -18.54
C ARG A 21 -18.32 -15.85 -17.47
N PHE A 22 -18.95 -14.68 -17.51
CA PHE A 22 -18.79 -13.71 -16.43
C PHE A 22 -19.68 -14.11 -15.24
N PRO A 23 -19.13 -14.24 -14.00
CA PRO A 23 -19.95 -14.55 -12.84
C PRO A 23 -20.94 -13.44 -12.55
N MET A 24 -22.26 -13.76 -12.50
CA MET A 24 -23.33 -12.77 -12.23
C MET A 24 -23.06 -11.93 -10.97
N ARG A 25 -22.44 -12.50 -9.95
CA ARG A 25 -22.08 -11.81 -8.71
C ARG A 25 -21.13 -10.62 -8.89
N LEU A 26 -20.34 -10.60 -9.97
CA LEU A 26 -19.38 -9.52 -10.25
C LEU A 26 -19.99 -8.37 -11.10
N ILE A 27 -21.20 -8.54 -11.62
CA ILE A 27 -21.83 -7.55 -12.48
C ILE A 27 -22.03 -6.22 -11.74
N SER A 28 -22.51 -6.28 -10.50
CA SER A 28 -22.70 -5.09 -9.65
C SER A 28 -21.41 -4.33 -9.34
N GLN A 29 -20.27 -4.99 -9.49
CA GLN A 29 -18.92 -4.42 -9.26
C GLN A 29 -18.21 -4.09 -10.58
N SER A 30 -18.90 -4.17 -11.72
CA SER A 30 -18.35 -3.96 -13.04
C SER A 30 -19.00 -2.77 -13.75
N VAL A 31 -18.24 -2.17 -14.64
CA VAL A 31 -18.74 -1.18 -15.61
C VAL A 31 -18.54 -1.72 -17.01
N ALA A 32 -19.30 -1.19 -17.98
CA ALA A 32 -19.07 -1.49 -19.37
C ALA A 32 -17.69 -0.98 -19.80
N ALA A 33 -16.88 -1.86 -20.42
CA ALA A 33 -15.58 -1.51 -20.97
C ALA A 33 -15.70 -0.86 -22.36
N GLN A 34 -16.87 -1.01 -23.00
CA GLN A 34 -17.24 -0.45 -24.30
C GLN A 34 -18.73 -0.20 -24.35
N ASP A 35 -19.19 0.51 -25.37
CA ASP A 35 -20.61 0.72 -25.57
C ASP A 35 -21.33 -0.59 -25.87
N LEU A 36 -22.41 -0.85 -25.14
CA LEU A 36 -23.23 -2.03 -25.28
C LEU A 36 -24.61 -1.64 -25.77
N TRP A 37 -25.09 -2.31 -26.83
CA TRP A 37 -26.45 -2.11 -27.33
C TRP A 37 -27.43 -3.12 -26.70
N ALA A 38 -28.72 -2.77 -26.72
CA ALA A 38 -29.76 -3.67 -26.21
C ALA A 38 -29.80 -4.98 -27.00
N GLY A 39 -29.87 -6.11 -26.26
CA GLY A 39 -29.80 -7.45 -26.83
C GLY A 39 -28.42 -8.02 -27.07
N ALA A 40 -27.35 -7.27 -26.80
CA ALA A 40 -25.98 -7.79 -26.87
C ALA A 40 -25.72 -8.87 -25.83
N ILE A 41 -24.98 -9.92 -26.24
CA ILE A 41 -24.51 -10.95 -25.30
C ILE A 41 -23.27 -10.41 -24.61
N ILE A 42 -23.38 -10.17 -23.30
CA ILE A 42 -22.27 -9.65 -22.49
C ILE A 42 -21.24 -10.74 -22.22
N SER A 43 -20.03 -10.49 -22.60
CA SER A 43 -18.86 -11.32 -22.36
C SER A 43 -17.91 -10.67 -21.32
N ARG A 44 -16.91 -11.42 -20.87
CA ARG A 44 -15.90 -10.89 -19.95
C ARG A 44 -15.12 -9.71 -20.51
N ARG A 45 -14.99 -9.60 -21.82
CA ARG A 45 -14.28 -8.50 -22.50
C ARG A 45 -15.07 -7.19 -22.48
N ASP A 46 -16.38 -7.29 -22.33
CA ASP A 46 -17.29 -6.14 -22.36
C ASP A 46 -17.42 -5.48 -20.97
N LEU A 47 -16.82 -6.09 -19.95
CA LEU A 47 -16.92 -5.63 -18.57
C LEU A 47 -15.55 -5.38 -17.95
N SER A 48 -15.43 -4.28 -17.26
CA SER A 48 -14.28 -3.91 -16.42
C SER A 48 -14.66 -4.01 -14.95
N VAL A 49 -13.91 -4.79 -14.19
CA VAL A 49 -14.12 -4.91 -12.74
C VAL A 49 -13.57 -3.67 -12.06
N LYS A 50 -14.34 -3.15 -11.10
CA LYS A 50 -13.93 -2.07 -10.23
C LYS A 50 -12.89 -2.57 -9.23
N HIS A 51 -11.75 -1.90 -9.18
CA HIS A 51 -10.72 -2.08 -8.16
C HIS A 51 -10.59 -0.80 -7.34
N MET A 52 -10.45 -0.93 -6.02
CA MET A 52 -10.07 0.21 -5.19
C MET A 52 -8.54 0.22 -5.12
N VAL A 53 -7.94 1.33 -5.51
CA VAL A 53 -6.48 1.47 -5.61
C VAL A 53 -6.02 2.78 -4.99
N MET A 54 -4.81 2.79 -4.47
CA MET A 54 -4.18 4.02 -4.01
C MET A 54 -3.72 4.84 -5.21
N MET A 55 -4.12 6.11 -5.24
CA MET A 55 -3.72 7.07 -6.27
C MET A 55 -3.10 8.31 -5.63
N ALA A 56 -2.17 8.93 -6.32
CA ALA A 56 -1.63 10.23 -5.92
C ALA A 56 -2.70 11.31 -6.17
N LYS A 57 -3.14 12.00 -5.12
CA LYS A 57 -4.09 13.12 -5.19
C LYS A 57 -3.42 14.38 -5.71
N THR A 58 -2.17 14.59 -5.31
CA THR A 58 -1.30 15.67 -5.74
C THR A 58 0.02 15.10 -6.25
N ILE A 59 0.91 15.94 -6.79
CA ILE A 59 2.27 15.50 -7.11
C ILE A 59 2.97 15.09 -5.81
N VAL A 60 3.52 13.88 -5.79
CA VAL A 60 4.34 13.37 -4.69
C VAL A 60 5.78 13.32 -5.18
N THR A 61 6.65 14.11 -4.58
CA THR A 61 8.07 14.18 -4.97
C THR A 61 8.87 13.05 -4.33
N ARG A 62 10.02 12.72 -4.92
CA ARG A 62 10.95 11.74 -4.35
C ARG A 62 11.33 12.11 -2.91
N GLY A 63 11.29 11.12 -2.01
CA GLY A 63 11.55 11.29 -0.57
C GLY A 63 10.38 11.87 0.21
N GLN A 64 9.30 12.26 -0.46
CA GLN A 64 8.13 12.79 0.21
C GLN A 64 7.33 11.64 0.84
N ARG A 65 6.94 11.83 2.10
CA ARG A 65 6.10 10.92 2.87
C ARG A 65 4.70 10.84 2.25
N LEU A 66 4.17 9.65 2.15
CA LEU A 66 2.77 9.42 1.79
C LEU A 66 1.86 9.74 2.97
N SER A 67 0.70 10.29 2.65
CA SER A 67 -0.30 10.67 3.66
C SER A 67 -1.68 10.80 3.00
N PRO A 68 -2.77 10.84 3.78
CA PRO A 68 -4.12 11.10 3.25
C PRO A 68 -4.29 12.47 2.57
N GLN A 69 -3.33 13.40 2.76
CA GLN A 69 -3.34 14.70 2.10
C GLN A 69 -2.90 14.61 0.63
N ASN A 70 -1.93 13.72 0.33
CA ASN A 70 -1.35 13.58 -1.01
C ASN A 70 -1.73 12.30 -1.73
N THR A 71 -2.45 11.39 -1.07
CA THR A 71 -2.94 10.13 -1.63
C THR A 71 -4.42 9.91 -1.33
N GLU A 72 -5.10 9.15 -2.17
CA GLU A 72 -6.51 8.77 -1.99
C GLU A 72 -6.77 7.36 -2.48
N LEU A 73 -7.75 6.69 -1.88
CA LEU A 73 -8.27 5.42 -2.36
C LEU A 73 -9.36 5.71 -3.40
N LYS A 74 -9.13 5.30 -4.66
CA LYS A 74 -10.02 5.61 -5.77
C LYS A 74 -10.38 4.39 -6.58
N ALA A 75 -11.57 4.41 -7.18
CA ALA A 75 -12.01 3.38 -8.09
C ALA A 75 -11.21 3.42 -9.39
N TYR A 76 -10.62 2.30 -9.76
CA TYR A 76 -9.91 2.08 -11.01
C TYR A 76 -10.61 1.00 -11.82
N TYR A 77 -10.80 1.29 -13.11
CA TYR A 77 -11.43 0.39 -14.06
C TYR A 77 -10.44 0.08 -15.17
N GLY A 78 -10.11 -1.18 -15.36
CA GLY A 78 -9.14 -1.60 -16.36
C GLY A 78 -8.23 -2.73 -15.88
N LYS A 79 -7.20 -3.02 -16.67
CA LYS A 79 -6.22 -4.03 -16.31
C LYS A 79 -5.35 -3.51 -15.16
N LEU A 80 -5.52 -4.12 -14.00
CA LEU A 80 -4.75 -3.77 -12.81
C LEU A 80 -3.30 -4.25 -12.96
N PRO A 81 -2.28 -3.37 -12.78
CA PRO A 81 -0.90 -3.82 -12.63
C PRO A 81 -0.76 -4.76 -11.44
N SER A 82 0.10 -5.78 -11.55
CA SER A 82 0.30 -6.78 -10.48
C SER A 82 0.90 -6.19 -9.20
N ASP A 83 1.58 -5.05 -9.32
CA ASP A 83 2.24 -4.30 -8.25
C ASP A 83 1.42 -3.08 -7.80
N ALA A 84 0.14 -2.98 -8.20
CA ALA A 84 -0.73 -1.90 -7.78
C ALA A 84 -0.95 -1.91 -6.27
N LEU A 85 -0.83 -0.75 -5.65
CA LEU A 85 -1.08 -0.58 -4.23
C LEU A 85 -2.60 -0.49 -4.00
N LEU A 86 -3.20 -1.58 -3.49
CA LEU A 86 -4.65 -1.66 -3.27
C LEU A 86 -5.05 -0.99 -1.95
N GLU A 87 -4.25 -1.25 -0.92
CA GLU A 87 -4.43 -0.70 0.41
C GLU A 87 -3.06 -0.61 1.07
N ALA A 88 -2.83 0.41 1.87
CA ALA A 88 -1.62 0.56 2.64
C ALA A 88 -1.97 0.91 4.09
N ALA A 89 -1.98 -0.10 4.95
CA ALA A 89 -2.15 0.09 6.39
C ALA A 89 -1.07 1.04 6.95
N ASP A 90 0.15 0.93 6.40
CA ASP A 90 1.33 1.68 6.84
C ASP A 90 1.66 2.87 5.93
N LEU A 91 0.65 3.46 5.27
CA LEU A 91 0.85 4.56 4.32
C LEU A 91 1.72 5.69 4.90
N ASN A 92 1.47 6.05 6.15
CA ASN A 92 2.21 7.10 6.85
C ASN A 92 3.68 6.76 7.16
N GLN A 93 4.09 5.51 6.95
CA GLN A 93 5.46 5.05 7.13
C GLN A 93 6.19 4.87 5.79
N MET A 94 5.53 5.22 4.69
CA MET A 94 6.06 5.09 3.34
C MET A 94 6.46 6.44 2.77
N GLU A 95 7.51 6.43 1.94
CA GLU A 95 7.93 7.56 1.14
C GLU A 95 8.05 7.17 -0.34
N ALA A 96 7.91 8.14 -1.23
CA ALA A 96 8.08 7.94 -2.66
C ALA A 96 9.56 7.82 -3.01
N ILE A 97 9.95 6.82 -3.81
CA ILE A 97 11.33 6.65 -4.29
C ILE A 97 11.62 7.41 -5.57
N HIS A 98 10.58 7.86 -6.27
CA HIS A 98 10.63 8.79 -7.39
C HIS A 98 9.38 9.67 -7.41
N THR A 99 9.35 10.67 -8.28
CA THR A 99 8.20 11.58 -8.37
C THR A 99 7.00 10.87 -9.01
N VAL A 100 5.87 10.89 -8.32
CA VAL A 100 4.57 10.37 -8.79
C VAL A 100 3.67 11.55 -9.13
N ARG A 101 3.05 11.51 -10.31
CA ARG A 101 2.18 12.60 -10.78
C ARG A 101 0.78 12.50 -10.14
N ALA A 102 0.13 13.64 -10.01
CA ALA A 102 -1.27 13.67 -9.60
C ALA A 102 -2.15 12.81 -10.53
N GLY A 103 -3.06 12.03 -9.96
CA GLY A 103 -3.91 11.09 -10.68
C GLY A 103 -3.23 9.79 -11.11
N GLN A 104 -1.96 9.59 -10.81
CA GLN A 104 -1.25 8.35 -11.10
C GLN A 104 -1.54 7.29 -10.03
N LEU A 105 -1.75 6.05 -10.48
CA LEU A 105 -1.87 4.89 -9.61
C LEU A 105 -0.53 4.62 -8.92
N LEU A 106 -0.54 4.44 -7.60
CA LEU A 106 0.63 4.06 -6.82
C LEU A 106 0.90 2.56 -6.94
N ARG A 107 2.18 2.23 -7.10
CA ARG A 107 2.67 0.85 -7.16
C ARG A 107 3.61 0.59 -5.99
N SER A 108 3.78 -0.67 -5.62
CA SER A 108 4.78 -1.05 -4.62
C SER A 108 6.21 -0.69 -5.05
N SER A 109 6.45 -0.61 -6.37
CA SER A 109 7.71 -0.13 -6.95
C SER A 109 7.93 1.39 -6.86
N ASP A 110 6.90 2.17 -6.53
CA ASP A 110 6.98 3.63 -6.41
C ASP A 110 7.31 4.09 -4.99
N VAL A 111 7.23 3.18 -4.01
CA VAL A 111 7.28 3.50 -2.58
C VAL A 111 8.22 2.58 -1.81
N ARG A 112 8.69 3.05 -0.65
CA ARG A 112 9.41 2.24 0.33
C ARG A 112 9.05 2.66 1.74
N LEU A 113 9.29 1.79 2.72
CA LEU A 113 9.22 2.16 4.12
C LEU A 113 10.32 3.16 4.45
N MET A 114 9.95 4.23 5.15
CA MET A 114 10.87 5.25 5.65
C MET A 114 11.80 4.67 6.70
N SER A 115 13.04 5.16 6.73
CA SER A 115 13.89 4.97 7.92
C SER A 115 13.38 5.88 9.04
N MET A 116 13.15 5.31 10.21
CA MET A 116 12.79 6.05 11.42
C MET A 116 14.03 6.53 12.17
N VAL A 117 15.14 5.85 11.92
CA VAL A 117 16.46 6.14 12.47
C VAL A 117 17.49 5.99 11.35
N ASN A 118 18.41 6.92 11.19
CA ASN A 118 19.52 6.81 10.27
C ASN A 118 20.83 6.59 11.04
N LYS A 119 21.80 5.95 10.38
CA LYS A 119 23.14 5.80 10.95
C LYS A 119 23.71 7.16 11.32
N GLY A 120 24.19 7.26 12.58
CA GLY A 120 24.74 8.49 13.15
C GLY A 120 23.71 9.35 13.87
N ASP A 121 22.42 9.04 13.76
CA ASP A 121 21.38 9.75 14.50
C ASP A 121 21.49 9.49 16.01
N THR A 122 21.13 10.51 16.78
CA THR A 122 20.90 10.39 18.21
C THR A 122 19.54 9.74 18.44
N VAL A 123 19.51 8.64 19.18
CA VAL A 123 18.32 7.82 19.46
C VAL A 123 18.08 7.74 20.95
N VAL A 124 16.84 7.95 21.37
CA VAL A 124 16.42 7.70 22.75
C VAL A 124 16.07 6.24 22.91
N LEU A 125 16.89 5.51 23.66
CA LEU A 125 16.65 4.12 24.02
C LEU A 125 15.81 4.06 25.30
N ASN A 126 14.63 3.52 25.21
CA ASN A 126 13.75 3.28 26.35
C ASN A 126 13.84 1.79 26.74
N VAL A 127 14.25 1.54 27.98
CA VAL A 127 14.31 0.20 28.57
C VAL A 127 13.46 0.19 29.81
N GLY A 128 12.45 -0.67 29.84
CA GLY A 128 11.57 -0.69 31.02
C GLY A 128 10.70 -1.91 31.07
N SER A 129 10.33 -2.29 32.30
CA SER A 129 9.36 -3.34 32.57
C SER A 129 8.49 -2.88 33.76
N GLY A 130 7.20 -2.77 33.51
CA GLY A 130 6.22 -2.40 34.52
C GLY A 130 6.39 -0.96 35.04
N LEU A 131 6.77 -0.80 36.30
CA LEU A 131 6.87 0.51 36.99
C LEU A 131 8.21 1.22 36.78
N LEU A 132 9.21 0.55 36.22
CA LEU A 132 10.53 1.12 35.98
C LEU A 132 10.73 1.36 34.50
N ASN A 133 10.99 2.60 34.12
CA ASN A 133 11.39 2.99 32.77
C ASN A 133 12.67 3.81 32.84
N ILE A 134 13.67 3.38 32.10
CA ILE A 134 14.97 4.06 32.00
C ILE A 134 15.14 4.50 30.55
N SER A 135 15.44 5.78 30.36
CA SER A 135 15.73 6.34 29.04
C SER A 135 17.18 6.78 28.99
N THR A 136 17.88 6.42 27.92
CA THR A 136 19.27 6.84 27.68
C THR A 136 19.44 7.25 26.23
N THR A 137 20.41 8.14 26.01
CA THR A 137 20.73 8.64 24.66
C THR A 137 21.82 7.80 24.06
N MET A 138 21.58 7.30 22.85
CA MET A 138 22.47 6.39 22.10
C MET A 138 22.72 6.94 20.71
N ILE A 139 23.74 6.44 20.02
CA ILE A 139 24.04 6.76 18.62
C ILE A 139 23.74 5.54 17.75
N ALA A 140 22.95 5.71 16.70
CA ALA A 140 22.63 4.63 15.77
C ALA A 140 23.84 4.25 14.91
N LEU A 141 24.20 2.98 14.88
CA LEU A 141 25.27 2.45 14.03
C LEU A 141 24.78 2.05 12.63
N GLU A 142 23.48 1.92 12.46
CA GLU A 142 22.83 1.52 11.21
C GLU A 142 21.45 2.18 11.04
N ASN A 143 20.92 2.17 9.80
CA ASN A 143 19.59 2.67 9.54
C ASN A 143 18.55 1.69 10.05
N GLY A 144 17.43 2.20 10.60
CA GLY A 144 16.34 1.39 11.12
C GLY A 144 14.98 1.85 10.67
N LYS A 145 14.13 0.91 10.25
CA LYS A 145 12.71 1.10 10.03
C LYS A 145 11.96 0.77 11.31
N LEU A 146 10.68 1.14 11.38
CA LEU A 146 9.84 0.76 12.51
C LEU A 146 9.87 -0.77 12.73
N ASP A 147 9.94 -1.19 13.99
CA ASP A 147 10.05 -2.58 14.45
C ASP A 147 11.30 -3.34 13.97
N GLN A 148 12.23 -2.66 13.33
CA GLN A 148 13.52 -3.24 12.95
C GLN A 148 14.50 -3.20 14.13
N GLN A 149 15.22 -4.29 14.34
CA GLN A 149 16.31 -4.35 15.30
C GLN A 149 17.56 -3.69 14.72
N ILE A 150 18.17 -2.77 15.49
CA ILE A 150 19.38 -2.04 15.13
C ILE A 150 20.40 -2.06 16.27
N SER A 151 21.64 -1.79 15.90
CA SER A 151 22.75 -1.63 16.84
C SER A 151 22.88 -0.15 17.22
N LEU A 152 22.95 0.12 18.52
CA LEU A 152 23.12 1.44 19.11
C LEU A 152 24.42 1.48 19.93
N LEU A 153 25.18 2.57 19.83
CA LEU A 153 26.38 2.83 20.59
C LEU A 153 26.07 3.77 21.77
N ASN A 154 26.46 3.38 22.96
CA ASN A 154 26.46 4.29 24.09
C ASN A 154 27.70 5.20 24.00
N PRO A 155 27.55 6.53 23.83
CA PRO A 155 28.69 7.44 23.69
C PRO A 155 29.52 7.60 24.97
N GLU A 156 28.97 7.26 26.13
CA GLU A 156 29.68 7.37 27.43
C GLU A 156 30.54 6.14 27.74
N SER A 157 29.95 4.93 27.53
CA SER A 157 30.65 3.67 27.83
C SER A 157 31.35 3.03 26.64
N ASN A 158 31.11 3.51 25.40
CA ASN A 158 31.51 2.87 24.15
C ASN A 158 31.00 1.43 23.96
N GLU A 159 29.97 1.06 24.70
CA GLU A 159 29.32 -0.25 24.56
C GLU A 159 28.24 -0.21 23.46
N THR A 160 28.09 -1.33 22.75
CA THR A 160 27.05 -1.49 21.73
C THR A 160 25.94 -2.38 22.27
N VAL A 161 24.71 -1.90 22.14
CA VAL A 161 23.53 -2.66 22.50
C VAL A 161 22.60 -2.81 21.30
N ARG A 162 21.79 -3.86 21.31
CA ARG A 162 20.74 -4.05 20.32
C ARG A 162 19.39 -3.59 20.86
N ALA A 163 18.63 -2.89 20.00
CA ALA A 163 17.33 -2.37 20.34
C ALA A 163 16.41 -2.42 19.13
N VAL A 164 15.11 -2.34 19.36
CA VAL A 164 14.09 -2.31 18.32
C VAL A 164 13.59 -0.88 18.14
N VAL A 165 13.61 -0.38 16.90
CA VAL A 165 13.11 0.96 16.57
C VAL A 165 11.62 1.02 16.88
N SER A 166 11.22 1.97 17.73
CA SER A 166 9.83 2.18 18.16
C SER A 166 9.18 3.42 17.53
N GLY A 167 9.99 4.31 16.97
CA GLY A 167 9.53 5.55 16.35
C GLY A 167 10.67 6.38 15.78
N PRO A 168 10.36 7.58 15.25
CA PRO A 168 11.39 8.49 14.74
C PRO A 168 12.36 8.92 15.85
N GLY A 169 13.62 8.51 15.74
CA GLY A 169 14.65 8.78 16.75
C GLY A 169 14.45 8.04 18.07
N GLU A 170 13.62 7.01 18.11
CA GLU A 170 13.32 6.24 19.32
C GLU A 170 13.53 4.76 19.13
N ALA A 171 14.00 4.10 20.16
CA ALA A 171 14.16 2.65 20.22
C ALA A 171 13.74 2.11 21.60
N ARG A 172 13.34 0.85 21.65
CA ARG A 172 13.04 0.11 22.87
C ARG A 172 14.05 -1.02 23.06
N GLY A 173 14.39 -1.29 24.31
CA GLY A 173 15.19 -2.47 24.68
C GLY A 173 14.49 -3.78 24.30
N LEU A 174 15.28 -4.84 24.12
CA LEU A 174 14.79 -6.19 23.87
C LEU A 174 14.29 -6.84 25.15
#